data_732fb48d3180579a0fe762b4faa2afe4
#
_entry.id   732fb48d3180579a0fe762b4faa2afe4
#
_cell.length_a   1.000
_cell.length_b   1.000
_cell.length_c   1.000
_cell.angle_alpha   90.00
_cell.angle_beta   90.00
_cell.angle_gamma   90.00
#
_symmetry.space_group_name_H-M   'P 1'
#
loop_
_entity.id
_entity.type
_entity.pdbx_description
1 polymer ?
#
loop_
_entity_poly.entity_id
_entity_poly.type
_entity_poly.pdbx_seq_one_letter_code
_entity_poly.pdbx_strand_id
1 'polypeptide(L)'
;MLQQLAKTINPSRFPVKRRTRWRSRLVERFVERPIHYLILVTLILISVLYTNCRMIEKTDIPTTATPQKVYDVNTIHRRAVAIDMHADTPQRLLDEQVDLSQRLTDGHFDSVRAREGGLDAQFFSIWVEPQLFGGGGPTAMKRADDQIAAVHALADRHPETWQFATTAADIRRITAEGKLAALTGLEGGYAIDEKIENVERYHNLGVRYMSPAWTESLSWAGSSGDEVGKTRGLNDFGRAVVREMNRLGMMVDVSHVSDKTFWDIINTSTKPVIATHSGCRAIANVPRNLTDEMIQAIAKTGGVVNVIFYPEHLEPGWSEKKKKVDAEIADEVKRASDEEKGDVAHKKLARDRVRREEFAKRLPPVAVSRLADHIDHVVKLAGVDHVGIGSDFDGVQSTLSDLADVSQLPNLTRELLRRGYSESDVDKILGGNMLRVMKANE
;
A
#
# COMPACT_ATOMS: atom_id res chain seq x y z
N MET A 1 30.90 35.51 -8.57
CA MET A 1 32.13 34.69 -8.49
C MET A 1 32.65 34.31 -9.88
N LEU A 2 32.43 35.18 -10.90
CA LEU A 2 32.85 34.98 -12.30
C LEU A 2 33.61 36.24 -12.84
N GLN A 3 34.13 37.10 -11.96
CA GLN A 3 34.85 38.33 -12.33
C GLN A 3 36.28 38.43 -11.74
N GLN A 4 36.88 37.32 -11.25
CA GLN A 4 38.20 37.33 -10.65
C GLN A 4 39.23 36.39 -11.30
N LEU A 5 39.02 35.88 -12.49
CA LEU A 5 39.96 34.98 -13.20
C LEU A 5 40.51 35.54 -14.52
N ALA A 6 40.47 36.86 -14.71
CA ALA A 6 40.96 37.53 -15.90
C ALA A 6 42.14 38.51 -15.63
N LYS A 7 43.07 38.14 -14.80
CA LYS A 7 44.35 38.89 -14.63
C LYS A 7 45.46 37.94 -14.22
N THR A 8 46.03 37.23 -15.19
CA THR A 8 47.47 36.78 -15.17
C THR A 8 47.74 35.86 -16.38
N ILE A 9 47.90 36.42 -17.56
CA ILE A 9 48.75 35.78 -18.61
C ILE A 9 49.41 36.91 -19.38
N ASN A 10 50.73 37.04 -19.21
CA ASN A 10 51.64 37.98 -19.85
C ASN A 10 51.96 37.45 -21.29
N PRO A 11 51.74 38.21 -22.35
CA PRO A 11 52.04 37.77 -23.72
C PRO A 11 53.41 38.28 -24.19
N SER A 12 54.46 37.62 -23.76
CA SER A 12 55.78 37.85 -24.36
C SER A 12 56.64 36.60 -24.24
N ARG A 13 56.57 35.73 -25.25
CA ARG A 13 57.65 34.83 -25.70
C ARG A 13 57.09 33.68 -26.54
N PHE A 14 57.00 33.94 -27.87
CA PHE A 14 57.25 32.87 -28.86
C PHE A 14 57.52 33.52 -30.26
N PRO A 15 58.53 33.06 -31.02
CA PRO A 15 58.97 33.71 -32.24
C PRO A 15 58.06 33.40 -33.44
N VAL A 16 57.81 34.44 -34.20
CA VAL A 16 57.13 34.42 -35.50
C VAL A 16 57.99 33.63 -36.52
N LYS A 17 57.49 32.47 -37.01
CA LYS A 17 57.98 31.85 -38.25
C LYS A 17 56.87 31.75 -39.29
N ARG A 18 57.00 32.56 -40.27
CA ARG A 18 56.55 32.46 -41.67
C ARG A 18 55.54 31.34 -42.02
N ARG A 19 54.27 31.76 -42.19
CA ARG A 19 53.30 31.08 -43.01
C ARG A 19 52.72 32.06 -44.01
N THR A 20 53.36 32.12 -45.20
CA THR A 20 52.88 32.86 -46.34
C THR A 20 52.82 31.91 -47.56
N ARG A 21 51.76 32.01 -48.32
CA ARG A 21 51.59 31.54 -49.70
C ARG A 21 50.72 30.33 -50.00
N TRP A 22 49.82 29.88 -49.15
CA TRP A 22 48.88 28.88 -49.58
C TRP A 22 47.39 29.30 -49.56
N ARG A 23 47.07 30.41 -48.95
CA ARG A 23 45.67 30.88 -48.82
C ARG A 23 45.15 31.69 -50.04
N SER A 24 46.01 32.29 -50.81
CA SER A 24 45.57 33.17 -51.92
C SER A 24 45.12 32.44 -53.16
N ARG A 25 45.58 31.24 -53.47
CA ARG A 25 45.22 30.49 -54.69
C ARG A 25 43.89 29.65 -54.54
N LEU A 26 43.39 29.39 -53.35
CA LEU A 26 42.12 28.70 -53.24
C LEU A 26 40.92 29.64 -53.25
N VAL A 27 41.06 30.85 -52.75
CA VAL A 27 40.00 31.86 -52.76
C VAL A 27 39.72 32.43 -54.15
N GLU A 28 40.74 32.64 -55.00
CA GLU A 28 40.56 33.12 -56.37
C GLU A 28 39.83 32.12 -57.26
N ARG A 29 39.98 30.81 -57.09
CA ARG A 29 39.25 29.77 -57.87
C ARG A 29 37.79 29.62 -57.45
N PHE A 30 37.39 30.09 -56.25
CA PHE A 30 35.99 30.05 -55.81
C PHE A 30 35.10 31.12 -56.42
N VAL A 31 35.72 32.23 -56.93
CA VAL A 31 34.99 33.36 -57.50
C VAL A 31 34.73 33.14 -58.98
N GLU A 32 35.54 32.34 -59.66
CA GLU A 32 35.42 32.17 -61.18
C GLU A 32 34.50 31.04 -61.63
N ARG A 33 34.11 30.08 -60.76
CA ARG A 33 33.20 28.98 -61.14
C ARG A 33 32.28 28.54 -59.96
N PRO A 34 31.41 29.38 -59.50
CA PRO A 34 30.56 29.06 -58.28
C PRO A 34 29.58 27.89 -58.55
N ILE A 35 29.14 27.74 -59.83
CA ILE A 35 28.15 26.69 -60.15
C ILE A 35 28.76 25.28 -60.06
N HIS A 36 30.02 25.08 -60.44
CA HIS A 36 30.68 23.77 -60.39
C HIS A 36 30.97 23.30 -59.00
N TYR A 37 31.25 24.22 -58.05
CA TYR A 37 31.44 23.87 -56.66
C TYR A 37 30.09 23.57 -55.92
N LEU A 38 29.04 24.29 -56.31
CA LEU A 38 27.71 24.04 -55.82
C LEU A 38 27.22 22.65 -56.25
N ILE A 39 27.43 22.29 -57.56
CA ILE A 39 27.09 20.95 -58.07
C ILE A 39 27.91 19.85 -57.34
N LEU A 40 29.21 20.08 -57.12
CA LEU A 40 30.07 19.10 -56.44
C LEU A 40 29.66 18.89 -54.95
N VAL A 41 29.35 19.97 -54.23
CA VAL A 41 28.86 19.90 -52.84
C VAL A 41 27.50 19.23 -52.75
N THR A 42 26.59 19.53 -53.73
CA THR A 42 25.28 18.90 -53.78
C THR A 42 25.40 17.39 -54.09
N LEU A 43 26.29 16.98 -55.01
CA LEU A 43 26.54 15.58 -55.33
C LEU A 43 27.17 14.82 -54.10
N ILE A 44 28.07 15.47 -53.38
CA ILE A 44 28.65 14.90 -52.14
C ILE A 44 27.57 14.74 -51.07
N LEU A 45 26.71 15.74 -50.87
CA LEU A 45 25.59 15.67 -49.92
C LEU A 45 24.59 14.58 -50.29
N ILE A 46 24.24 14.47 -51.59
CA ILE A 46 23.36 13.39 -52.08
C ILE A 46 24.04 12.02 -51.91
N SER A 47 25.34 11.88 -52.17
CA SER A 47 26.07 10.65 -51.95
C SER A 47 26.13 10.24 -50.45
N VAL A 48 26.34 11.21 -49.55
CA VAL A 48 26.34 10.99 -48.10
C VAL A 48 24.94 10.63 -47.62
N LEU A 49 23.89 11.29 -48.11
CA LEU A 49 22.50 10.95 -47.82
C LEU A 49 22.13 9.55 -48.33
N TYR A 50 22.57 9.20 -49.55
CA TYR A 50 22.29 7.88 -50.13
C TYR A 50 23.05 6.75 -49.43
N THR A 51 24.27 7.02 -48.97
CA THR A 51 25.07 6.04 -48.19
C THR A 51 24.49 5.87 -46.78
N ASN A 52 24.04 6.96 -46.15
CA ASN A 52 23.36 6.89 -44.84
C ASN A 52 21.98 6.21 -44.96
N CYS A 53 21.20 6.45 -46.04
CA CYS A 53 19.94 5.73 -46.26
C CYS A 53 20.15 4.22 -46.43
N ARG A 54 21.21 3.79 -47.15
CA ARG A 54 21.53 2.35 -47.28
C ARG A 54 22.10 1.73 -46.02
N MET A 55 22.68 2.51 -45.11
CA MET A 55 23.15 2.01 -43.83
C MET A 55 21.99 1.84 -42.81
N ILE A 56 20.87 2.59 -42.99
CA ILE A 56 19.66 2.44 -42.15
C ILE A 56 18.84 1.20 -42.58
N GLU A 57 18.95 0.74 -43.84
CA GLU A 57 18.25 -0.48 -44.30
C GLU A 57 18.92 -1.82 -43.89
N LYS A 58 20.06 -1.79 -43.19
CA LYS A 58 20.79 -3.00 -42.73
C LYS A 58 21.14 -3.01 -41.28
N THR A 59 20.49 -2.21 -40.46
CA THR A 59 20.38 -2.57 -39.07
C THR A 59 19.19 -3.52 -38.94
N ASP A 60 19.45 -4.83 -39.01
CA ASP A 60 18.59 -5.81 -38.39
C ASP A 60 18.44 -5.39 -36.92
N ILE A 61 17.40 -4.61 -36.63
CA ILE A 61 16.91 -4.46 -35.25
C ILE A 61 16.53 -5.88 -34.88
N PRO A 62 17.23 -6.50 -33.93
CA PRO A 62 16.78 -7.80 -33.44
C PRO A 62 15.40 -7.58 -32.82
N THR A 63 14.34 -7.81 -33.60
CA THR A 63 12.99 -7.98 -33.09
C THR A 63 12.92 -9.30 -32.36
N THR A 64 13.77 -9.47 -31.35
CA THR A 64 13.54 -10.43 -30.27
C THR A 64 12.89 -9.69 -29.11
N ALA A 65 11.76 -9.05 -29.35
CA ALA A 65 10.77 -8.93 -28.31
C ALA A 65 10.38 -10.37 -28.02
N THR A 66 10.90 -10.91 -26.94
CA THR A 66 10.40 -12.17 -26.37
C THR A 66 8.88 -12.03 -26.37
N PRO A 67 8.12 -12.95 -26.99
CA PRO A 67 6.67 -12.81 -27.03
C PRO A 67 6.20 -12.66 -25.59
N GLN A 68 5.59 -11.51 -25.30
CA GLN A 68 5.06 -11.21 -23.97
C GLN A 68 4.03 -12.29 -23.68
N LYS A 69 4.30 -13.12 -22.68
CA LYS A 69 3.40 -14.20 -22.29
C LYS A 69 2.02 -13.61 -22.02
N VAL A 70 1.04 -13.99 -22.81
CA VAL A 70 -0.34 -13.57 -22.59
C VAL A 70 -0.87 -14.39 -21.43
N TYR A 71 -1.12 -13.74 -20.30
CA TYR A 71 -1.70 -14.38 -19.14
C TYR A 71 -3.22 -14.23 -19.16
N ASP A 72 -3.93 -15.28 -18.86
CA ASP A 72 -5.32 -15.18 -18.43
C ASP A 72 -5.35 -14.74 -16.94
N VAL A 73 -5.34 -13.43 -16.75
CA VAL A 73 -5.27 -12.80 -15.43
C VAL A 73 -6.40 -13.26 -14.53
N ASN A 74 -7.62 -13.35 -15.08
CA ASN A 74 -8.81 -13.73 -14.30
C ASN A 74 -8.72 -15.18 -13.81
N THR A 75 -8.30 -16.10 -14.68
CA THR A 75 -8.12 -17.50 -14.30
C THR A 75 -7.02 -17.65 -13.24
N ILE A 76 -5.89 -16.94 -13.40
CA ILE A 76 -4.80 -16.99 -12.41
C ILE A 76 -5.26 -16.41 -11.08
N HIS A 77 -5.93 -15.25 -11.09
CA HIS A 77 -6.43 -14.61 -9.88
C HIS A 77 -7.42 -15.50 -9.12
N ARG A 78 -8.42 -16.04 -9.81
CA ARG A 78 -9.47 -16.88 -9.19
C ARG A 78 -9.00 -18.26 -8.73
N ARG A 79 -7.82 -18.71 -9.14
CA ARG A 79 -7.22 -19.96 -8.65
C ARG A 79 -6.51 -19.76 -7.30
N ALA A 80 -5.99 -18.57 -7.04
CA ALA A 80 -5.41 -18.22 -5.76
C ALA A 80 -6.51 -18.09 -4.70
N VAL A 81 -6.17 -18.34 -3.44
CA VAL A 81 -7.04 -17.96 -2.32
C VAL A 81 -6.68 -16.51 -1.95
N ALA A 82 -7.48 -15.56 -2.38
CA ALA A 82 -7.24 -14.14 -2.13
C ALA A 82 -7.76 -13.74 -0.73
N ILE A 83 -6.87 -13.22 0.10
CA ILE A 83 -7.14 -12.81 1.48
C ILE A 83 -6.76 -11.35 1.64
N ASP A 84 -7.71 -10.51 1.97
CA ASP A 84 -7.45 -9.14 2.40
C ASP A 84 -7.38 -9.07 3.93
N MET A 85 -6.26 -8.57 4.44
CA MET A 85 -5.97 -8.60 5.88
C MET A 85 -6.59 -7.47 6.66
N HIS A 86 -7.21 -6.47 6.01
CA HIS A 86 -7.77 -5.33 6.74
C HIS A 86 -8.82 -4.55 5.94
N ALA A 87 -10.02 -4.42 6.52
CA ALA A 87 -11.05 -3.50 6.04
C ALA A 87 -11.94 -3.02 7.21
N ASP A 88 -12.24 -1.71 7.26
CA ASP A 88 -13.04 -1.06 8.31
C ASP A 88 -14.56 -1.12 8.07
N THR A 89 -14.99 -1.95 7.16
CA THR A 89 -16.40 -2.13 6.77
C THR A 89 -17.36 -2.37 7.96
N PRO A 90 -16.97 -2.98 9.11
CA PRO A 90 -17.86 -3.10 10.28
C PRO A 90 -18.41 -1.78 10.81
N GLN A 91 -17.69 -0.67 10.63
CA GLN A 91 -18.21 0.65 10.97
C GLN A 91 -19.49 0.97 10.17
N ARG A 92 -19.47 0.66 8.87
CA ARG A 92 -20.61 0.91 7.97
C ARG A 92 -21.81 0.01 8.29
N LEU A 93 -21.57 -1.25 8.71
CA LEU A 93 -22.63 -2.15 9.19
C LEU A 93 -23.39 -1.56 10.38
N LEU A 94 -22.68 -0.89 11.30
CA LEU A 94 -23.30 -0.32 12.52
C LEU A 94 -23.86 1.08 12.29
N ASP A 95 -23.06 1.98 11.73
CA ASP A 95 -23.35 3.42 11.71
C ASP A 95 -24.22 3.81 10.50
N GLU A 96 -24.01 3.15 9.34
CA GLU A 96 -24.78 3.39 8.12
C GLU A 96 -25.86 2.32 7.90
N GLN A 97 -25.82 1.21 8.63
CA GLN A 97 -26.73 0.07 8.50
C GLN A 97 -26.81 -0.49 7.07
N VAL A 98 -25.67 -0.47 6.36
CA VAL A 98 -25.60 -0.98 4.97
C VAL A 98 -25.85 -2.48 4.92
N ASP A 99 -26.49 -2.93 3.84
CA ASP A 99 -26.62 -4.34 3.51
C ASP A 99 -25.51 -4.78 2.56
N LEU A 100 -24.47 -5.40 3.09
CA LEU A 100 -23.34 -5.88 2.29
C LEU A 100 -23.69 -7.03 1.34
N SER A 101 -24.89 -7.60 1.41
CA SER A 101 -25.32 -8.61 0.43
C SER A 101 -25.67 -7.98 -0.92
N GLN A 102 -25.92 -6.68 -0.94
CA GLN A 102 -26.27 -5.90 -2.11
C GLN A 102 -25.07 -5.14 -2.65
N ARG A 103 -25.11 -4.80 -3.96
CA ARG A 103 -24.14 -3.85 -4.52
C ARG A 103 -24.40 -2.44 -3.96
N LEU A 104 -23.44 -1.91 -3.23
CA LEU A 104 -23.50 -0.55 -2.71
C LEU A 104 -23.09 0.46 -3.78
N THR A 105 -23.63 1.68 -3.67
CA THR A 105 -23.30 2.80 -4.57
C THR A 105 -22.06 3.57 -4.13
N ASP A 106 -21.61 3.35 -2.90
CA ASP A 106 -20.46 4.01 -2.28
C ASP A 106 -19.64 3.04 -1.43
N GLY A 107 -18.59 3.54 -0.78
CA GLY A 107 -17.62 2.72 -0.05
C GLY A 107 -16.82 1.80 -0.98
N HIS A 108 -16.00 0.98 -0.37
CA HIS A 108 -15.03 0.18 -1.12
C HIS A 108 -15.35 -1.31 -1.14
N PHE A 109 -16.32 -1.75 -0.33
CA PHE A 109 -16.56 -3.17 -0.09
C PHE A 109 -18.06 -3.51 -0.02
N ASP A 110 -18.46 -4.57 -0.73
CA ASP A 110 -19.68 -5.37 -0.57
C ASP A 110 -19.47 -6.77 -1.17
N SER A 111 -20.38 -7.69 -0.88
CA SER A 111 -20.28 -9.10 -1.31
C SER A 111 -20.28 -9.28 -2.84
N VAL A 112 -21.03 -8.43 -3.55
CA VAL A 112 -21.12 -8.50 -5.01
C VAL A 112 -19.78 -8.12 -5.63
N ARG A 113 -19.22 -6.98 -5.21
CA ARG A 113 -17.90 -6.51 -5.67
C ARG A 113 -16.77 -7.42 -5.21
N ALA A 114 -16.84 -7.97 -3.98
CA ALA A 114 -15.85 -8.95 -3.49
C ALA A 114 -15.81 -10.22 -4.38
N ARG A 115 -16.96 -10.75 -4.77
CA ARG A 115 -17.04 -11.88 -5.72
C ARG A 115 -16.52 -11.51 -7.11
N GLU A 116 -16.85 -10.34 -7.62
CA GLU A 116 -16.35 -9.84 -8.92
C GLU A 116 -14.82 -9.71 -8.89
N GLY A 117 -14.28 -9.16 -7.81
CA GLY A 117 -12.86 -9.02 -7.57
C GLY A 117 -12.14 -10.34 -7.27
N GLY A 118 -12.86 -11.44 -7.07
CA GLY A 118 -12.26 -12.74 -6.76
C GLY A 118 -11.60 -12.79 -5.38
N LEU A 119 -12.10 -12.00 -4.43
CA LEU A 119 -11.73 -12.12 -3.01
C LEU A 119 -12.37 -13.38 -2.43
N ASP A 120 -11.65 -14.09 -1.56
CA ASP A 120 -12.09 -15.30 -0.89
C ASP A 120 -12.26 -15.14 0.63
N ALA A 121 -11.42 -14.31 1.24
CA ALA A 121 -11.48 -14.06 2.68
C ALA A 121 -11.20 -12.60 3.02
N GLN A 122 -11.99 -12.05 3.94
CA GLN A 122 -11.82 -10.70 4.47
C GLN A 122 -11.60 -10.73 5.96
N PHE A 123 -10.49 -10.16 6.42
CA PHE A 123 -10.35 -9.75 7.80
C PHE A 123 -11.01 -8.39 8.01
N PHE A 124 -12.11 -8.38 8.73
CA PHE A 124 -12.80 -7.18 9.14
C PHE A 124 -12.13 -6.60 10.38
N SER A 125 -11.72 -5.33 10.30
CA SER A 125 -11.15 -4.58 11.42
C SER A 125 -12.23 -4.24 12.43
N ILE A 126 -11.98 -4.61 13.67
CA ILE A 126 -12.77 -4.20 14.82
C ILE A 126 -12.03 -3.01 15.45
N TRP A 127 -12.36 -1.84 14.93
CA TRP A 127 -11.70 -0.60 15.31
C TRP A 127 -12.59 0.26 16.22
N VAL A 128 -12.00 0.78 17.28
CA VAL A 128 -12.68 1.67 18.23
C VAL A 128 -11.96 3.01 18.26
N GLU A 129 -12.62 4.08 17.77
CA GLU A 129 -12.05 5.42 17.82
C GLU A 129 -12.00 5.93 19.26
N PRO A 130 -10.79 6.15 19.83
CA PRO A 130 -10.66 6.49 21.25
C PRO A 130 -11.32 7.82 21.61
N GLN A 131 -11.31 8.79 20.68
CA GLN A 131 -11.90 10.11 20.92
C GLN A 131 -13.43 10.08 20.99
N LEU A 132 -14.08 9.12 20.33
CA LEU A 132 -15.55 9.00 20.30
C LEU A 132 -16.07 8.01 21.36
N PHE A 133 -15.35 6.93 21.60
CA PHE A 133 -15.80 5.83 22.46
C PHE A 133 -14.96 5.67 23.74
N GLY A 134 -14.10 6.66 24.04
CA GLY A 134 -13.15 6.59 25.15
C GLY A 134 -11.93 5.72 24.82
N GLY A 135 -10.80 6.04 25.41
CA GLY A 135 -9.53 5.33 25.22
C GLY A 135 -9.44 3.98 25.92
N GLY A 136 -10.57 3.37 26.27
CA GLY A 136 -10.72 2.12 27.00
C GLY A 136 -12.07 2.07 27.74
N GLY A 137 -12.24 1.07 28.62
CA GLY A 137 -13.42 0.91 29.47
C GLY A 137 -14.66 0.35 28.77
N PRO A 138 -15.81 0.36 29.46
CA PRO A 138 -17.03 -0.33 29.00
C PRO A 138 -17.56 0.16 27.65
N THR A 139 -17.40 1.46 27.34
CA THR A 139 -17.88 2.04 26.06
C THR A 139 -17.07 1.52 24.87
N ALA A 140 -15.74 1.49 25.00
CA ALA A 140 -14.87 0.94 23.97
C ALA A 140 -15.11 -0.57 23.78
N MET A 141 -15.26 -1.31 24.89
CA MET A 141 -15.58 -2.74 24.85
C MET A 141 -16.91 -2.98 24.15
N LYS A 142 -17.97 -2.22 24.50
CA LYS A 142 -19.27 -2.35 23.85
C LYS A 142 -19.20 -2.08 22.35
N ARG A 143 -18.48 -1.05 21.92
CA ARG A 143 -18.29 -0.73 20.50
C ARG A 143 -17.62 -1.88 19.74
N ALA A 144 -16.57 -2.47 20.32
CA ALA A 144 -15.90 -3.63 19.75
C ALA A 144 -16.84 -4.86 19.67
N ASP A 145 -17.59 -5.12 20.73
CA ASP A 145 -18.57 -6.22 20.77
C ASP A 145 -19.66 -6.07 19.73
N ASP A 146 -20.21 -4.86 19.56
CA ASP A 146 -21.24 -4.56 18.56
C ASP A 146 -20.72 -4.81 17.14
N GLN A 147 -19.46 -4.43 16.83
CA GLN A 147 -18.83 -4.69 15.54
C GLN A 147 -18.62 -6.18 15.28
N ILE A 148 -18.09 -6.92 16.26
CA ILE A 148 -17.93 -8.38 16.16
C ILE A 148 -19.28 -9.03 15.91
N ALA A 149 -20.30 -8.65 16.68
CA ALA A 149 -21.66 -9.17 16.52
C ALA A 149 -22.24 -8.85 15.12
N ALA A 150 -21.94 -7.67 14.56
CA ALA A 150 -22.38 -7.31 13.20
C ALA A 150 -21.73 -8.19 12.13
N VAL A 151 -20.45 -8.55 12.29
CA VAL A 151 -19.77 -9.47 11.35
C VAL A 151 -20.33 -10.90 11.47
N HIS A 152 -20.58 -11.39 12.68
CA HIS A 152 -21.27 -12.68 12.86
C HIS A 152 -22.66 -12.67 12.24
N ALA A 153 -23.43 -11.61 12.49
CA ALA A 153 -24.78 -11.46 11.92
C ALA A 153 -24.79 -11.36 10.39
N LEU A 154 -23.72 -10.83 9.75
CA LEU A 154 -23.58 -10.88 8.30
C LEU A 154 -23.50 -12.32 7.80
N ALA A 155 -22.66 -13.14 8.41
CA ALA A 155 -22.52 -14.55 8.04
C ALA A 155 -23.80 -15.36 8.32
N ASP A 156 -24.45 -15.10 9.45
CA ASP A 156 -25.68 -15.81 9.85
C ASP A 156 -26.89 -15.45 8.97
N ARG A 157 -26.97 -14.19 8.50
CA ARG A 157 -28.06 -13.73 7.63
C ARG A 157 -27.88 -14.13 6.16
N HIS A 158 -26.64 -14.36 5.74
CA HIS A 158 -26.31 -14.68 4.35
C HIS A 158 -25.42 -15.94 4.23
N PRO A 159 -25.87 -17.09 4.77
CA PRO A 159 -25.04 -18.31 4.87
C PRO A 159 -24.72 -18.93 3.49
N GLU A 160 -25.41 -18.53 2.44
CA GLU A 160 -25.12 -18.90 1.04
C GLU A 160 -23.93 -18.11 0.47
N THR A 161 -23.61 -16.95 1.07
CA THR A 161 -22.54 -16.05 0.62
C THR A 161 -21.37 -16.05 1.58
N TRP A 162 -21.63 -16.01 2.89
CA TRP A 162 -20.64 -15.83 3.93
C TRP A 162 -20.59 -17.01 4.90
N GLN A 163 -19.40 -17.25 5.44
CA GLN A 163 -19.24 -18.11 6.60
C GLN A 163 -18.13 -17.53 7.49
N PHE A 164 -18.36 -17.52 8.80
CA PHE A 164 -17.35 -17.05 9.75
C PHE A 164 -16.23 -18.08 9.87
N ALA A 165 -14.99 -17.63 9.81
CA ALA A 165 -13.78 -18.45 9.87
C ALA A 165 -12.90 -18.04 11.06
N THR A 166 -12.22 -19.01 11.63
CA THR A 166 -11.27 -18.77 12.73
C THR A 166 -9.92 -19.45 12.52
N THR A 167 -9.80 -20.27 11.51
CA THR A 167 -8.58 -21.02 11.19
C THR A 167 -8.26 -20.96 9.70
N ALA A 168 -6.99 -21.21 9.35
CA ALA A 168 -6.57 -21.37 7.96
C ALA A 168 -7.32 -22.52 7.25
N ALA A 169 -7.67 -23.56 7.99
CA ALA A 169 -8.47 -24.69 7.47
C ALA A 169 -9.92 -24.26 7.15
N ASP A 170 -10.54 -23.41 7.98
CA ASP A 170 -11.85 -22.84 7.71
C ASP A 170 -11.88 -22.04 6.43
N ILE A 171 -10.88 -21.14 6.23
CA ILE A 171 -10.77 -20.35 4.99
C ILE A 171 -10.78 -21.29 3.79
N ARG A 172 -9.89 -22.29 3.76
CA ARG A 172 -9.83 -23.24 2.64
C ARG A 172 -11.11 -24.01 2.40
N ARG A 173 -11.81 -24.44 3.46
CA ARG A 173 -13.09 -25.14 3.37
C ARG A 173 -14.18 -24.23 2.81
N ILE A 174 -14.31 -23.03 3.36
CA ILE A 174 -15.34 -22.05 2.98
C ILE A 174 -15.16 -21.62 1.52
N THR A 175 -13.94 -21.35 1.11
CA THR A 175 -13.63 -20.94 -0.28
C THR A 175 -13.84 -22.09 -1.27
N ALA A 176 -13.56 -23.34 -0.87
CA ALA A 176 -13.87 -24.52 -1.68
C ALA A 176 -15.39 -24.74 -1.89
N GLU A 177 -16.23 -24.21 -0.96
CA GLU A 177 -17.69 -24.19 -1.10
C GLU A 177 -18.18 -22.99 -1.96
N GLY A 178 -17.28 -22.15 -2.48
CA GLY A 178 -17.59 -20.94 -3.26
C GLY A 178 -18.15 -19.80 -2.41
N LYS A 179 -17.91 -19.80 -1.11
CA LYS A 179 -18.33 -18.76 -0.17
C LYS A 179 -17.17 -17.85 0.20
N LEU A 180 -17.48 -16.68 0.76
CA LEU A 180 -16.56 -15.73 1.33
C LEU A 180 -16.33 -16.07 2.81
N ALA A 181 -15.06 -16.12 3.23
CA ALA A 181 -14.72 -16.29 4.65
C ALA A 181 -14.67 -14.93 5.35
N ALA A 182 -15.47 -14.75 6.39
CA ALA A 182 -15.41 -13.58 7.26
C ALA A 182 -14.54 -13.87 8.48
N LEU A 183 -13.56 -13.02 8.76
CA LEU A 183 -12.70 -13.10 9.93
C LEU A 183 -12.68 -11.74 10.62
N THR A 184 -12.23 -11.68 11.87
CA THR A 184 -12.11 -10.43 12.62
C THR A 184 -10.70 -10.27 13.21
N GLY A 185 -10.24 -9.00 13.21
CA GLY A 185 -9.03 -8.57 13.90
C GLY A 185 -9.31 -7.33 14.72
N LEU A 186 -8.70 -7.19 15.88
CA LEU A 186 -8.87 -6.03 16.76
C LEU A 186 -7.81 -4.99 16.43
N GLU A 187 -8.22 -3.80 16.02
CA GLU A 187 -7.33 -2.69 15.71
C GLU A 187 -7.25 -1.70 16.88
N GLY A 188 -6.09 -1.70 17.52
CA GLY A 188 -5.84 -0.96 18.76
C GLY A 188 -6.34 -1.69 19.99
N GLY A 189 -5.49 -1.76 21.01
CA GLY A 189 -5.76 -2.47 22.27
C GLY A 189 -6.69 -1.73 23.25
N TYR A 190 -7.48 -0.76 22.79
CA TYR A 190 -8.39 0.03 23.65
C TYR A 190 -9.46 -0.84 24.28
N ALA A 191 -10.01 -1.79 23.53
CA ALA A 191 -11.10 -2.63 23.99
C ALA A 191 -10.70 -3.68 25.02
N ILE A 192 -9.40 -4.00 25.20
CA ILE A 192 -9.00 -4.93 26.26
C ILE A 192 -9.03 -4.30 27.66
N ASP A 193 -9.20 -2.96 27.77
CA ASP A 193 -9.39 -2.23 29.03
C ASP A 193 -8.29 -2.54 30.08
N GLU A 194 -7.05 -2.69 29.61
CA GLU A 194 -5.89 -3.06 30.44
C GLU A 194 -6.10 -4.33 31.32
N LYS A 195 -6.95 -5.24 30.85
CA LYS A 195 -7.23 -6.52 31.49
C LYS A 195 -6.80 -7.66 30.60
N ILE A 196 -5.88 -8.48 31.09
CA ILE A 196 -5.29 -9.56 30.30
C ILE A 196 -6.33 -10.61 29.88
N GLU A 197 -7.33 -10.85 30.71
CA GLU A 197 -8.43 -11.77 30.44
C GLU A 197 -9.30 -11.37 29.27
N ASN A 198 -9.30 -10.08 28.89
CA ASN A 198 -10.03 -9.61 27.71
C ASN A 198 -9.35 -10.03 26.40
N VAL A 199 -8.06 -10.36 26.40
CA VAL A 199 -7.40 -10.93 25.22
C VAL A 199 -7.99 -12.31 24.89
N GLU A 200 -8.13 -13.19 25.88
CA GLU A 200 -8.77 -14.49 25.72
C GLU A 200 -10.27 -14.37 25.39
N ARG A 201 -10.96 -13.41 26.01
CA ARG A 201 -12.36 -13.11 25.68
C ARG A 201 -12.54 -12.77 24.19
N TYR A 202 -11.73 -11.87 23.62
CA TYR A 202 -11.83 -11.52 22.22
C TYR A 202 -11.40 -12.66 21.29
N HIS A 203 -10.39 -13.44 21.67
CA HIS A 203 -10.05 -14.66 20.96
C HIS A 203 -11.25 -15.62 20.88
N ASN A 204 -11.97 -15.81 21.99
CA ASN A 204 -13.16 -16.68 22.05
C ASN A 204 -14.34 -16.13 21.23
N LEU A 205 -14.41 -14.81 21.02
CA LEU A 205 -15.36 -14.16 20.10
C LEU A 205 -14.95 -14.25 18.63
N GLY A 206 -13.80 -14.88 18.33
CA GLY A 206 -13.35 -15.12 16.96
C GLY A 206 -12.28 -14.15 16.43
N VAL A 207 -11.77 -13.22 17.24
CA VAL A 207 -10.68 -12.33 16.85
C VAL A 207 -9.39 -13.13 16.65
N ARG A 208 -8.69 -12.93 15.54
CA ARG A 208 -7.50 -13.70 15.17
C ARG A 208 -6.21 -12.89 15.03
N TYR A 209 -6.30 -11.58 15.05
CA TYR A 209 -5.14 -10.71 15.29
C TYR A 209 -5.51 -9.52 16.19
N MET A 210 -4.51 -8.89 16.79
CA MET A 210 -4.67 -7.59 17.45
C MET A 210 -3.42 -6.74 17.21
N SER A 211 -3.62 -5.46 16.84
CA SER A 211 -2.57 -4.45 16.93
C SER A 211 -2.63 -3.77 18.30
N PRO A 212 -1.50 -3.64 19.03
CA PRO A 212 -1.48 -3.06 20.37
C PRO A 212 -1.89 -1.59 20.44
N ALA A 213 -1.68 -0.82 19.39
CA ALA A 213 -2.05 0.59 19.29
C ALA A 213 -2.65 0.90 17.91
N TRP A 214 -3.41 1.99 17.83
CA TRP A 214 -3.86 2.63 16.61
C TRP A 214 -3.11 3.97 16.45
N THR A 215 -3.78 5.09 16.12
CA THR A 215 -3.13 6.41 15.96
C THR A 215 -2.76 7.10 17.27
N GLU A 216 -3.28 6.62 18.39
CA GLU A 216 -2.97 7.13 19.73
C GLU A 216 -2.29 6.05 20.57
N SER A 217 -1.28 6.48 21.33
CA SER A 217 -0.58 5.60 22.29
C SER A 217 -1.46 5.25 23.47
N LEU A 218 -1.42 3.98 23.88
CA LEU A 218 -1.95 3.53 25.15
C LEU A 218 -0.91 3.67 26.29
N SER A 219 -1.33 3.49 27.51
CA SER A 219 -0.44 3.45 28.70
C SER A 219 0.66 2.39 28.57
N TRP A 220 0.40 1.30 27.81
CA TRP A 220 1.22 0.10 27.72
C TRP A 220 1.86 -0.13 26.33
N ALA A 221 1.46 0.62 25.28
CA ALA A 221 1.99 0.50 23.92
C ALA A 221 2.02 1.87 23.23
N GLY A 222 3.13 2.19 22.58
CA GLY A 222 3.29 3.42 21.80
C GLY A 222 2.79 3.27 20.36
N SER A 223 2.16 4.32 19.85
CA SER A 223 1.69 4.47 18.47
C SER A 223 2.69 5.25 17.61
N SER A 224 2.71 4.99 16.30
CA SER A 224 3.41 5.83 15.31
C SER A 224 2.68 7.13 14.99
N GLY A 225 1.43 7.28 15.45
CA GLY A 225 0.54 8.40 15.13
C GLY A 225 0.69 9.61 16.08
N ASP A 226 1.35 9.47 17.23
CA ASP A 226 1.48 10.53 18.20
C ASP A 226 2.93 10.75 18.71
N GLU A 227 3.16 11.88 19.39
CA GLU A 227 4.47 12.24 19.93
C GLU A 227 4.88 11.31 21.08
N VAL A 228 3.93 10.76 21.83
CA VAL A 228 4.18 9.86 22.96
C VAL A 228 4.84 8.58 22.48
N GLY A 229 4.40 8.07 21.34
CA GLY A 229 4.96 6.87 20.72
C GLY A 229 6.43 6.96 20.35
N LYS A 230 6.99 8.16 20.14
CA LYS A 230 8.42 8.33 19.86
C LYS A 230 9.32 7.78 20.97
N THR A 231 8.84 7.77 22.20
CA THR A 231 9.60 7.33 23.36
C THR A 231 8.99 6.11 24.07
N ARG A 232 7.73 5.83 23.82
CA ARG A 232 7.00 4.72 24.46
C ARG A 232 7.13 3.44 23.63
N GLY A 233 7.51 2.35 24.30
CA GLY A 233 7.39 0.98 23.79
C GLY A 233 6.35 0.20 24.59
N LEU A 234 6.49 -1.14 24.65
CA LEU A 234 5.70 -1.97 25.54
C LEU A 234 6.21 -1.84 26.98
N ASN A 235 5.30 -1.64 27.92
CA ASN A 235 5.59 -1.87 29.34
C ASN A 235 5.42 -3.37 29.70
N ASP A 236 5.47 -3.74 30.97
CA ASP A 236 5.36 -5.15 31.41
C ASP A 236 3.99 -5.75 31.07
N PHE A 237 2.90 -4.95 31.18
CA PHE A 237 1.57 -5.37 30.76
C PHE A 237 1.52 -5.61 29.26
N GLY A 238 2.04 -4.70 28.42
CA GLY A 238 2.10 -4.88 26.97
C GLY A 238 2.87 -6.14 26.55
N ARG A 239 3.99 -6.42 27.22
CA ARG A 239 4.71 -7.69 27.02
C ARG A 239 3.91 -8.91 27.46
N ALA A 240 3.13 -8.81 28.52
CA ALA A 240 2.21 -9.88 28.94
C ALA A 240 1.11 -10.10 27.90
N VAL A 241 0.54 -9.04 27.33
CA VAL A 241 -0.45 -9.10 26.23
C VAL A 241 0.12 -9.85 25.02
N VAL A 242 1.33 -9.52 24.57
CA VAL A 242 1.98 -10.22 23.43
C VAL A 242 2.17 -11.72 23.73
N ARG A 243 2.61 -12.07 24.96
CA ARG A 243 2.75 -13.48 25.33
C ARG A 243 1.40 -14.21 25.38
N GLU A 244 0.36 -13.54 25.86
CA GLU A 244 -0.99 -14.12 25.92
C GLU A 244 -1.57 -14.33 24.50
N MET A 245 -1.37 -13.37 23.60
CA MET A 245 -1.72 -13.55 22.19
C MET A 245 -1.02 -14.77 21.57
N ASN A 246 0.28 -14.94 21.83
CA ASN A 246 1.03 -16.11 21.37
C ASN A 246 0.49 -17.42 21.96
N ARG A 247 0.10 -17.42 23.26
CA ARG A 247 -0.48 -18.60 23.93
C ARG A 247 -1.80 -19.02 23.31
N LEU A 248 -2.63 -18.05 22.93
CA LEU A 248 -3.96 -18.27 22.35
C LEU A 248 -3.91 -18.59 20.85
N GLY A 249 -2.80 -18.32 20.16
CA GLY A 249 -2.73 -18.41 18.71
C GLY A 249 -3.27 -17.17 17.98
N MET A 250 -3.44 -16.05 18.69
CA MET A 250 -3.79 -14.75 18.12
C MET A 250 -2.55 -14.09 17.53
N MET A 251 -2.56 -13.74 16.25
CA MET A 251 -1.44 -13.07 15.57
C MET A 251 -1.19 -11.67 16.13
N VAL A 252 0.08 -11.33 16.38
CA VAL A 252 0.46 -9.97 16.79
C VAL A 252 0.66 -9.12 15.56
N ASP A 253 -0.15 -8.06 15.42
CA ASP A 253 -0.06 -7.10 14.35
C ASP A 253 0.78 -5.88 14.77
N VAL A 254 1.75 -5.50 13.95
CA VAL A 254 2.60 -4.33 14.18
C VAL A 254 2.19 -3.11 13.37
N SER A 255 1.06 -3.16 12.67
CA SER A 255 0.50 -1.97 12.05
C SER A 255 0.15 -0.93 13.13
N HIS A 256 0.39 0.36 12.86
CA HIS A 256 0.20 1.50 13.76
C HIS A 256 1.19 1.66 14.92
N VAL A 257 1.88 0.62 15.35
CA VAL A 257 2.76 0.74 16.51
C VAL A 257 3.98 1.64 16.24
N SER A 258 4.50 2.28 17.28
CA SER A 258 5.75 3.02 17.19
C SER A 258 6.95 2.11 16.93
N ASP A 259 8.04 2.68 16.41
CA ASP A 259 9.29 1.94 16.17
C ASP A 259 9.76 1.21 17.44
N LYS A 260 9.64 1.86 18.60
CA LYS A 260 10.03 1.26 19.88
C LYS A 260 9.11 0.10 20.28
N THR A 261 7.81 0.27 20.12
CA THR A 261 6.83 -0.82 20.37
C THR A 261 7.06 -1.99 19.42
N PHE A 262 7.37 -1.70 18.14
CA PHE A 262 7.72 -2.72 17.15
C PHE A 262 8.88 -3.61 17.65
N TRP A 263 9.99 -3.01 18.07
CA TRP A 263 11.13 -3.79 18.53
C TRP A 263 10.87 -4.55 19.83
N ASP A 264 10.07 -3.98 20.74
CA ASP A 264 9.63 -4.66 21.95
C ASP A 264 8.76 -5.88 21.62
N ILE A 265 7.86 -5.80 20.60
CA ILE A 265 7.07 -6.92 20.08
C ILE A 265 7.98 -8.01 19.51
N ILE A 266 8.89 -7.64 18.59
CA ILE A 266 9.82 -8.60 17.96
C ILE A 266 10.65 -9.35 19.01
N ASN A 267 11.07 -8.66 20.07
CA ASN A 267 11.85 -9.26 21.15
C ASN A 267 11.00 -10.10 22.14
N THR A 268 9.67 -9.95 22.12
CA THR A 268 8.75 -10.63 23.06
C THR A 268 8.02 -11.80 22.41
N SER A 269 7.64 -11.67 21.14
CA SER A 269 6.87 -12.68 20.43
C SER A 269 7.70 -13.93 20.15
N THR A 270 7.08 -15.08 20.34
CA THR A 270 7.64 -16.41 19.98
C THR A 270 6.97 -17.03 18.76
N LYS A 271 5.99 -16.33 18.19
CA LYS A 271 5.21 -16.73 17.02
C LYS A 271 5.46 -15.73 15.88
N PRO A 272 5.15 -16.09 14.61
CA PRO A 272 5.21 -15.15 13.51
C PRO A 272 4.41 -13.87 13.76
N VAL A 273 5.04 -12.73 13.50
CA VAL A 273 4.45 -11.39 13.64
C VAL A 273 4.01 -10.89 12.27
N ILE A 274 2.90 -10.17 12.19
CA ILE A 274 2.38 -9.61 10.94
C ILE A 274 2.31 -8.09 10.97
N ALA A 275 2.37 -7.46 9.80
CA ALA A 275 1.81 -6.14 9.58
C ALA A 275 0.56 -6.33 8.71
N THR A 276 -0.62 -6.02 9.23
CA THR A 276 -1.88 -6.24 8.49
C THR A 276 -2.06 -5.27 7.33
N HIS A 277 -1.57 -4.02 7.48
CA HIS A 277 -1.69 -2.96 6.47
C HIS A 277 -0.61 -1.88 6.70
N SER A 278 0.57 -2.04 6.09
CA SER A 278 1.69 -1.08 6.20
C SER A 278 2.42 -0.93 4.87
N GLY A 279 3.10 0.20 4.68
CA GLY A 279 3.96 0.44 3.52
C GLY A 279 5.46 0.34 3.86
N CYS A 280 6.31 0.70 2.90
CA CYS A 280 7.76 0.73 3.04
C CYS A 280 8.25 2.17 3.25
N ARG A 281 8.93 2.43 4.36
CA ARG A 281 9.44 3.78 4.70
C ARG A 281 10.52 4.26 3.73
N ALA A 282 11.25 3.35 3.13
CA ALA A 282 12.24 3.67 2.10
C ALA A 282 11.61 4.26 0.80
N ILE A 283 10.33 3.96 0.52
CA ILE A 283 9.61 4.50 -0.63
C ILE A 283 8.83 5.75 -0.23
N ALA A 284 7.98 5.65 0.80
CA ALA A 284 7.21 6.77 1.33
C ALA A 284 7.58 6.97 2.81
N ASN A 285 8.34 8.02 3.09
CA ASN A 285 8.91 8.28 4.43
C ASN A 285 7.86 8.87 5.37
N VAL A 286 6.94 8.02 5.81
CA VAL A 286 5.96 8.34 6.85
C VAL A 286 6.15 7.43 8.07
N PRO A 287 5.92 7.90 9.31
CA PRO A 287 6.14 7.11 10.52
C PRO A 287 5.34 5.79 10.56
N ARG A 288 4.20 5.76 9.88
CA ARG A 288 3.28 4.61 9.78
C ARG A 288 3.87 3.44 8.98
N ASN A 289 4.88 3.70 8.13
CA ASN A 289 5.54 2.71 7.29
C ASN A 289 6.71 2.04 8.00
N LEU A 290 7.02 0.81 7.59
CA LEU A 290 8.09 -0.02 8.12
C LEU A 290 9.45 0.36 7.52
N THR A 291 10.50 0.38 8.34
CA THR A 291 11.88 0.45 7.83
C THR A 291 12.33 -0.88 7.21
N ASP A 292 13.43 -0.87 6.47
CA ASP A 292 13.99 -2.08 5.85
C ASP A 292 14.35 -3.13 6.91
N GLU A 293 14.89 -2.69 8.06
CA GLU A 293 15.23 -3.55 9.19
C GLU A 293 13.98 -4.17 9.83
N MET A 294 12.88 -3.41 9.91
CA MET A 294 11.61 -3.93 10.42
C MET A 294 11.01 -4.99 9.50
N ILE A 295 11.03 -4.75 8.18
CA ILE A 295 10.58 -5.73 7.17
C ILE A 295 11.37 -7.03 7.30
N GLN A 296 12.70 -6.93 7.40
CA GLN A 296 13.56 -8.10 7.61
C GLN A 296 13.32 -8.80 8.95
N ALA A 297 13.00 -8.04 10.00
CA ALA A 297 12.70 -8.60 11.32
C ALA A 297 11.39 -9.39 11.30
N ILE A 298 10.31 -8.87 10.67
CA ILE A 298 9.07 -9.61 10.46
C ILE A 298 9.35 -10.92 9.71
N ALA A 299 10.09 -10.87 8.61
CA ALA A 299 10.44 -12.05 7.84
C ALA A 299 11.20 -13.10 8.68
N LYS A 300 12.14 -12.68 9.54
CA LYS A 300 12.88 -13.57 10.44
C LYS A 300 11.98 -14.29 11.45
N THR A 301 10.83 -13.71 11.84
CA THR A 301 9.85 -14.43 12.67
C THR A 301 9.03 -15.45 11.87
N GLY A 302 9.17 -15.51 10.55
CA GLY A 302 8.30 -16.26 9.64
C GLY A 302 7.02 -15.50 9.24
N GLY A 303 6.92 -14.23 9.60
CA GLY A 303 5.76 -13.36 9.39
C GLY A 303 5.57 -12.83 7.98
N VAL A 304 4.61 -11.92 7.82
CA VAL A 304 4.22 -11.32 6.54
C VAL A 304 3.96 -9.81 6.71
N VAL A 305 4.42 -9.03 5.75
CA VAL A 305 4.06 -7.62 5.57
C VAL A 305 2.94 -7.55 4.54
N ASN A 306 1.73 -7.21 4.96
CA ASN A 306 0.63 -6.95 4.02
C ASN A 306 0.65 -5.47 3.65
N VAL A 307 0.78 -5.20 2.34
CA VAL A 307 0.93 -3.83 1.85
C VAL A 307 -0.42 -3.16 1.78
N ILE A 308 -0.50 -1.96 2.37
CA ILE A 308 -1.69 -1.11 2.39
C ILE A 308 -2.00 -0.52 1.01
N PHE A 309 -3.29 -0.20 0.71
CA PHE A 309 -3.69 0.41 -0.55
C PHE A 309 -3.87 1.94 -0.46
N TYR A 310 -3.60 2.52 0.69
CA TYR A 310 -3.80 3.94 0.94
C TYR A 310 -2.69 4.80 0.30
N PRO A 311 -3.03 5.75 -0.61
CA PRO A 311 -2.05 6.61 -1.28
C PRO A 311 -1.12 7.38 -0.35
N GLU A 312 -1.58 7.79 0.82
CA GLU A 312 -0.77 8.54 1.80
C GLU A 312 0.45 7.75 2.30
N HIS A 313 0.33 6.42 2.35
CA HIS A 313 1.41 5.55 2.79
C HIS A 313 2.22 4.96 1.63
N LEU A 314 1.77 5.16 0.39
CA LEU A 314 2.43 4.62 -0.80
C LEU A 314 3.21 5.67 -1.59
N GLU A 315 2.64 6.88 -1.75
CA GLU A 315 3.19 7.88 -2.67
C GLU A 315 3.98 8.97 -1.92
N PRO A 316 5.26 9.17 -2.23
CA PRO A 316 6.06 10.25 -1.63
C PRO A 316 5.41 11.63 -1.80
N GLY A 317 5.34 12.40 -0.72
CA GLY A 317 4.82 13.77 -0.73
C GLY A 317 3.29 13.86 -0.87
N TRP A 318 2.57 12.76 -0.83
CA TRP A 318 1.12 12.77 -0.89
C TRP A 318 0.50 13.26 0.43
N SER A 319 1.09 12.91 1.57
CA SER A 319 0.68 13.36 2.90
C SER A 319 0.71 14.89 3.03
N GLU A 320 1.75 15.54 2.49
CA GLU A 320 1.86 17.00 2.48
C GLU A 320 0.77 17.66 1.63
N LYS A 321 0.46 17.07 0.46
CA LYS A 321 -0.62 17.54 -0.40
C LYS A 321 -1.99 17.37 0.28
N LYS A 322 -2.21 16.20 0.93
CA LYS A 322 -3.43 15.93 1.70
C LYS A 322 -3.62 16.95 2.82
N LYS A 323 -2.59 17.21 3.63
CA LYS A 323 -2.63 18.23 4.71
C LYS A 323 -3.02 19.60 4.18
N LYS A 324 -2.51 19.99 3.00
CA LYS A 324 -2.87 21.25 2.36
C LYS A 324 -4.35 21.27 1.97
N VAL A 325 -4.83 20.22 1.31
CA VAL A 325 -6.25 20.11 0.92
C VAL A 325 -7.15 20.08 2.15
N ASP A 326 -6.81 19.30 3.20
CA ASP A 326 -7.55 19.27 4.47
C ASP A 326 -7.70 20.67 5.08
N ALA A 327 -6.63 21.47 5.06
CA ALA A 327 -6.67 22.84 5.57
C ALA A 327 -7.58 23.75 4.71
N GLU A 328 -7.57 23.57 3.39
CA GLU A 328 -8.40 24.36 2.45
C GLU A 328 -9.88 24.03 2.57
N ILE A 329 -10.26 22.79 2.92
CA ILE A 329 -11.67 22.34 3.04
C ILE A 329 -12.17 22.33 4.48
N ALA A 330 -11.39 22.80 5.45
CA ALA A 330 -11.72 22.70 6.88
C ALA A 330 -13.10 23.28 7.22
N ASP A 331 -13.48 24.42 6.61
CA ASP A 331 -14.79 25.05 6.82
C ASP A 331 -15.94 24.23 6.23
N GLU A 332 -15.73 23.52 5.12
CA GLU A 332 -16.73 22.61 4.52
C GLU A 332 -16.93 21.39 5.39
N VAL A 333 -15.83 20.78 5.83
CA VAL A 333 -15.83 19.63 6.75
C VAL A 333 -16.55 19.99 8.05
N LYS A 334 -16.28 21.19 8.60
CA LYS A 334 -16.96 21.65 9.81
C LYS A 334 -18.46 21.85 9.58
N ARG A 335 -18.86 22.50 8.49
CA ARG A 335 -20.29 22.69 8.14
C ARG A 335 -21.02 21.36 8.03
N ALA A 336 -20.48 20.40 7.29
CA ALA A 336 -21.09 19.08 7.16
C ALA A 336 -21.32 18.40 8.53
N SER A 337 -20.37 18.56 9.45
CA SER A 337 -20.53 18.07 10.82
C SER A 337 -21.59 18.82 11.63
N ASP A 338 -21.67 20.14 11.48
CA ASP A 338 -22.61 20.98 12.24
C ASP A 338 -24.05 20.81 11.73
N GLU A 339 -24.25 20.57 10.44
CA GLU A 339 -25.55 20.33 9.80
C GLU A 339 -26.09 18.92 10.06
N GLU A 340 -25.21 17.96 10.35
CA GLU A 340 -25.61 16.59 10.65
C GLU A 340 -26.28 16.49 12.03
N LYS A 341 -27.52 15.98 12.05
CA LYS A 341 -28.35 15.88 13.26
C LYS A 341 -28.16 14.59 14.05
N GLY A 342 -27.44 13.62 13.48
CA GLY A 342 -27.15 12.36 14.12
C GLY A 342 -26.17 12.47 15.28
N ASP A 343 -25.81 11.34 15.84
CA ASP A 343 -24.79 11.24 16.88
C ASP A 343 -23.36 11.52 16.36
N VAL A 344 -22.36 11.30 17.20
CA VAL A 344 -20.96 11.57 16.86
C VAL A 344 -20.46 10.72 15.70
N ALA A 345 -21.00 9.50 15.52
CA ALA A 345 -20.63 8.63 14.41
C ALA A 345 -21.18 9.17 13.08
N HIS A 346 -22.45 9.59 13.02
CA HIS A 346 -23.05 10.24 11.86
C HIS A 346 -22.32 11.54 11.46
N LYS A 347 -21.94 12.35 12.46
CA LYS A 347 -21.12 13.55 12.23
C LYS A 347 -19.76 13.25 11.64
N LYS A 348 -19.13 12.14 12.08
CA LYS A 348 -17.87 11.66 11.49
C LYS A 348 -18.08 11.25 10.03
N LEU A 349 -19.13 10.48 9.72
CA LEU A 349 -19.46 10.06 8.36
C LEU A 349 -19.68 11.26 7.43
N ALA A 350 -20.38 12.30 7.89
CA ALA A 350 -20.58 13.53 7.12
C ALA A 350 -19.24 14.22 6.78
N ARG A 351 -18.34 14.33 7.76
CA ARG A 351 -16.98 14.87 7.54
C ARG A 351 -16.18 14.05 6.53
N ASP A 352 -16.21 12.72 6.69
CA ASP A 352 -15.42 11.81 5.84
C ASP A 352 -15.96 11.76 4.41
N ARG A 353 -17.27 11.92 4.20
CA ARG A 353 -17.87 12.08 2.87
C ARG A 353 -17.30 13.31 2.16
N VAL A 354 -17.31 14.49 2.80
CA VAL A 354 -16.72 15.71 2.23
C VAL A 354 -15.25 15.50 1.87
N ARG A 355 -14.47 14.89 2.77
CA ARG A 355 -13.07 14.60 2.50
C ARG A 355 -12.89 13.68 1.30
N ARG A 356 -13.64 12.57 1.21
CA ARG A 356 -13.56 11.65 0.05
C ARG A 356 -13.83 12.39 -1.27
N GLU A 357 -14.89 13.19 -1.32
CA GLU A 357 -15.26 13.93 -2.52
C GLU A 357 -14.19 14.96 -2.93
N GLU A 358 -13.67 15.72 -1.99
CA GLU A 358 -12.68 16.76 -2.26
C GLU A 358 -11.28 16.20 -2.54
N PHE A 359 -10.88 15.13 -1.86
CA PHE A 359 -9.62 14.44 -2.15
C PHE A 359 -9.62 13.83 -3.54
N ALA A 360 -10.71 13.20 -3.97
CA ALA A 360 -10.86 12.68 -5.32
C ALA A 360 -10.69 13.75 -6.42
N LYS A 361 -11.09 14.98 -6.14
CA LYS A 361 -10.97 16.11 -7.09
C LYS A 361 -9.60 16.78 -7.09
N ARG A 362 -8.92 16.83 -5.93
CA ARG A 362 -7.77 17.73 -5.70
C ARG A 362 -6.44 17.00 -5.50
N LEU A 363 -6.46 15.73 -5.08
CA LEU A 363 -5.24 14.97 -4.87
C LEU A 363 -4.83 14.20 -6.14
N PRO A 364 -3.52 14.03 -6.38
CA PRO A 364 -3.08 13.27 -7.53
C PRO A 364 -3.49 11.81 -7.41
N PRO A 365 -3.97 11.18 -8.49
CA PRO A 365 -4.26 9.75 -8.50
C PRO A 365 -2.97 8.95 -8.33
N VAL A 366 -3.07 7.85 -7.60
CA VAL A 366 -1.99 6.87 -7.42
C VAL A 366 -2.47 5.53 -7.97
N ALA A 367 -1.69 4.92 -8.85
CA ALA A 367 -2.07 3.67 -9.49
C ALA A 367 -1.57 2.44 -8.73
N VAL A 368 -2.13 1.27 -9.04
CA VAL A 368 -1.74 -0.04 -8.48
C VAL A 368 -0.25 -0.36 -8.69
N SER A 369 0.38 0.24 -9.72
CA SER A 369 1.82 0.11 -9.91
C SER A 369 2.64 0.62 -8.71
N ARG A 370 2.16 1.66 -8.00
CA ARG A 370 2.82 2.13 -6.79
C ARG A 370 2.69 1.13 -5.63
N LEU A 371 1.55 0.49 -5.48
CA LEU A 371 1.38 -0.63 -4.54
C LEU A 371 2.38 -1.76 -4.86
N ALA A 372 2.50 -2.10 -6.14
CA ALA A 372 3.46 -3.12 -6.59
C ALA A 372 4.93 -2.71 -6.36
N ASP A 373 5.28 -1.40 -6.37
CA ASP A 373 6.63 -0.95 -5.97
C ASP A 373 6.96 -1.30 -4.52
N HIS A 374 5.98 -1.17 -3.62
CA HIS A 374 6.15 -1.58 -2.22
C HIS A 374 6.25 -3.11 -2.09
N ILE A 375 5.45 -3.86 -2.85
CA ILE A 375 5.55 -5.33 -2.89
C ILE A 375 6.95 -5.76 -3.37
N ASP A 376 7.45 -5.17 -4.48
CA ASP A 376 8.81 -5.43 -4.99
C ASP A 376 9.88 -5.14 -3.93
N HIS A 377 9.72 -4.07 -3.17
CA HIS A 377 10.67 -3.69 -2.13
C HIS A 377 10.70 -4.73 -0.98
N VAL A 378 9.52 -5.16 -0.51
CA VAL A 378 9.44 -6.25 0.50
C VAL A 378 10.04 -7.54 -0.04
N VAL A 379 9.70 -7.93 -1.28
CA VAL A 379 10.25 -9.13 -1.92
C VAL A 379 11.77 -9.07 -2.04
N LYS A 380 12.32 -7.92 -2.40
CA LYS A 380 13.78 -7.71 -2.48
C LYS A 380 14.48 -7.89 -1.14
N LEU A 381 13.86 -7.46 -0.04
CA LEU A 381 14.45 -7.51 1.31
C LEU A 381 14.24 -8.84 2.02
N ALA A 382 13.09 -9.46 1.82
CA ALA A 382 12.60 -10.56 2.63
C ALA A 382 12.22 -11.81 1.83
N GLY A 383 12.06 -11.69 0.52
CA GLY A 383 11.56 -12.77 -0.34
C GLY A 383 10.03 -12.77 -0.48
N VAL A 384 9.55 -13.42 -1.53
CA VAL A 384 8.13 -13.47 -1.89
C VAL A 384 7.25 -14.16 -0.83
N ASP A 385 7.83 -14.98 0.03
CA ASP A 385 7.11 -15.69 1.10
C ASP A 385 6.68 -14.78 2.28
N HIS A 386 7.09 -13.51 2.27
CA HIS A 386 6.92 -12.57 3.38
C HIS A 386 6.12 -11.31 3.01
N VAL A 387 5.38 -11.34 1.92
CA VAL A 387 4.53 -10.22 1.49
C VAL A 387 3.10 -10.69 1.23
N GLY A 388 2.13 -9.82 1.50
CA GLY A 388 0.71 -10.01 1.28
C GLY A 388 0.00 -8.68 1.03
N ILE A 389 -1.33 -8.65 1.16
CA ILE A 389 -2.17 -7.48 0.93
C ILE A 389 -3.08 -7.21 2.13
N GLY A 390 -3.29 -5.91 2.41
CA GLY A 390 -4.23 -5.44 3.42
C GLY A 390 -4.74 -4.07 3.02
N SER A 391 -5.96 -4.02 2.47
CA SER A 391 -6.43 -2.89 1.68
C SER A 391 -6.63 -1.59 2.46
N ASP A 392 -7.11 -1.72 3.68
CA ASP A 392 -7.66 -0.62 4.49
C ASP A 392 -8.94 -0.01 3.85
N PHE A 393 -9.68 -0.84 3.11
CA PHE A 393 -10.95 -0.45 2.52
C PHE A 393 -11.95 -0.01 3.59
N ASP A 394 -12.72 1.02 3.27
CA ASP A 394 -13.67 1.72 4.14
C ASP A 394 -13.02 2.47 5.33
N GLY A 395 -11.71 2.28 5.63
CA GLY A 395 -10.94 3.02 6.63
C GLY A 395 -10.28 4.28 6.08
N VAL A 396 -10.11 4.38 4.75
CA VAL A 396 -9.41 5.49 4.10
C VAL A 396 -10.33 6.38 3.27
N GLN A 397 -9.94 7.65 3.10
CA GLN A 397 -10.69 8.62 2.29
C GLN A 397 -10.26 8.64 0.82
N SER A 398 -9.23 7.88 0.44
CA SER A 398 -8.75 7.76 -0.94
C SER A 398 -8.19 6.38 -1.18
N THR A 399 -8.41 5.83 -2.36
CA THR A 399 -7.89 4.55 -2.82
C THR A 399 -7.07 4.72 -4.09
N LEU A 400 -6.55 3.64 -4.64
CA LEU A 400 -5.80 3.66 -5.89
C LEU A 400 -6.75 3.89 -7.07
N SER A 401 -6.28 4.65 -8.08
CA SER A 401 -7.14 5.07 -9.21
C SER A 401 -7.62 3.92 -10.10
N ASP A 402 -6.92 2.82 -10.10
CA ASP A 402 -7.23 1.59 -10.85
C ASP A 402 -7.41 0.35 -9.94
N LEU A 403 -7.54 0.60 -8.63
CA LEU A 403 -7.96 -0.35 -7.60
C LEU A 403 -8.76 0.42 -6.54
N ALA A 404 -9.87 1.04 -6.98
CA ALA A 404 -10.69 1.93 -6.17
C ALA A 404 -11.59 1.17 -5.19
N ASP A 405 -11.91 -0.07 -5.48
CA ASP A 405 -12.70 -0.95 -4.63
C ASP A 405 -12.31 -2.42 -4.83
N VAL A 406 -12.89 -3.29 -4.03
CA VAL A 406 -12.57 -4.72 -4.00
C VAL A 406 -12.81 -5.45 -5.35
N SER A 407 -13.70 -4.95 -6.23
CA SER A 407 -13.95 -5.57 -7.55
C SER A 407 -12.75 -5.48 -8.49
N GLN A 408 -11.80 -4.60 -8.20
CA GLN A 408 -10.66 -4.32 -9.05
C GLN A 408 -9.36 -5.05 -8.61
N LEU A 409 -9.42 -5.94 -7.63
CA LEU A 409 -8.28 -6.75 -7.17
C LEU A 409 -7.51 -7.44 -8.32
N PRO A 410 -8.15 -7.93 -9.41
CA PRO A 410 -7.42 -8.51 -10.55
C PRO A 410 -6.42 -7.55 -11.23
N ASN A 411 -6.55 -6.23 -11.02
CA ASN A 411 -5.58 -5.26 -11.54
C ASN A 411 -4.21 -5.41 -10.86
N LEU A 412 -4.18 -5.75 -9.56
CA LEU A 412 -2.93 -6.07 -8.87
C LEU A 412 -2.29 -7.34 -9.47
N THR A 413 -3.07 -8.40 -9.67
CA THR A 413 -2.57 -9.62 -10.31
C THR A 413 -1.98 -9.34 -11.69
N ARG A 414 -2.66 -8.53 -12.50
CA ARG A 414 -2.16 -8.11 -13.82
C ARG A 414 -0.80 -7.39 -13.70
N GLU A 415 -0.68 -6.48 -12.75
CA GLU A 415 0.54 -5.72 -12.54
C GLU A 415 1.69 -6.60 -12.04
N LEU A 416 1.44 -7.53 -11.11
CA LEU A 416 2.45 -8.48 -10.65
C LEU A 416 2.95 -9.39 -11.79
N LEU A 417 2.04 -9.95 -12.61
CA LEU A 417 2.41 -10.75 -13.78
C LEU A 417 3.19 -9.93 -14.81
N ARG A 418 2.82 -8.66 -15.03
CA ARG A 418 3.55 -7.73 -15.90
C ARG A 418 4.97 -7.48 -15.41
N ARG A 419 5.20 -7.48 -14.09
CA ARG A 419 6.53 -7.35 -13.45
C ARG A 419 7.35 -8.64 -13.49
N GLY A 420 6.77 -9.74 -13.93
CA GLY A 420 7.47 -11.02 -14.09
C GLY A 420 7.32 -11.97 -12.89
N TYR A 421 6.43 -11.67 -11.95
CA TYR A 421 6.05 -12.64 -10.93
C TYR A 421 5.45 -13.88 -11.56
N SER A 422 5.81 -15.05 -11.06
CA SER A 422 5.20 -16.30 -11.47
C SER A 422 3.76 -16.44 -10.93
N GLU A 423 2.97 -17.32 -11.52
CA GLU A 423 1.63 -17.64 -11.01
C GLU A 423 1.68 -18.14 -9.55
N SER A 424 2.72 -18.87 -9.19
CA SER A 424 2.95 -19.31 -7.80
C SER A 424 3.29 -18.15 -6.85
N ASP A 425 4.04 -17.14 -7.33
CA ASP A 425 4.33 -15.96 -6.52
C ASP A 425 3.07 -15.12 -6.29
N VAL A 426 2.22 -14.99 -7.33
CA VAL A 426 0.91 -14.33 -7.22
C VAL A 426 0.02 -15.05 -6.19
N ASP A 427 -0.06 -16.39 -6.22
CA ASP A 427 -0.80 -17.17 -5.25
C ASP A 427 -0.32 -16.92 -3.80
N LYS A 428 1.00 -16.88 -3.60
CA LYS A 428 1.60 -16.56 -2.29
C LYS A 428 1.23 -15.16 -1.82
N ILE A 429 1.37 -14.15 -2.68
CA ILE A 429 1.10 -12.74 -2.36
C ILE A 429 -0.37 -12.50 -2.05
N LEU A 430 -1.28 -13.10 -2.84
CA LEU A 430 -2.71 -12.89 -2.65
C LEU A 430 -3.24 -13.48 -1.34
N GLY A 431 -2.65 -14.57 -0.81
CA GLY A 431 -3.11 -15.11 0.46
C GLY A 431 -2.39 -16.36 0.94
N GLY A 432 -1.66 -17.08 0.06
CA GLY A 432 -0.92 -18.28 0.45
C GLY A 432 0.02 -18.06 1.63
N ASN A 433 0.70 -16.92 1.67
CA ASN A 433 1.58 -16.53 2.78
C ASN A 433 0.81 -16.33 4.08
N MET A 434 -0.37 -15.72 4.02
CA MET A 434 -1.18 -15.49 5.22
C MET A 434 -1.78 -16.80 5.75
N LEU A 435 -2.22 -17.73 4.88
CA LEU A 435 -2.64 -19.07 5.30
C LEU A 435 -1.51 -19.81 6.04
N ARG A 436 -0.27 -19.67 5.57
CA ARG A 436 0.91 -20.22 6.25
C ARG A 436 1.12 -19.60 7.63
N VAL A 437 1.04 -18.28 7.76
CA VAL A 437 1.23 -17.56 9.02
C VAL A 437 0.12 -17.86 10.01
N MET A 438 -1.14 -17.87 9.57
CA MET A 438 -2.26 -18.28 10.44
C MET A 438 -2.00 -19.68 11.00
N LYS A 439 -1.68 -20.65 10.13
CA LYS A 439 -1.39 -22.03 10.54
C LYS A 439 -0.23 -22.14 11.52
N ALA A 440 0.79 -21.28 11.39
CA ALA A 440 1.94 -21.27 12.31
C ALA A 440 1.62 -20.65 13.68
N ASN A 441 0.57 -19.82 13.75
CA ASN A 441 0.09 -19.24 15.02
C ASN A 441 -0.90 -20.18 15.72
N GLU A 442 -1.75 -20.92 15.01
CA GLU A 442 -2.63 -21.95 15.56
C GLU A 442 -1.83 -23.00 16.35
#